data_d41e057ee5250d3bb71619b61446595f
#
_entry.id   d41e057ee5250d3bb71619b61446595f
#
_cell.length_a   1.000
_cell.length_b   1.000
_cell.length_c   1.000
_cell.angle_alpha   90.00
_cell.angle_beta   90.00
_cell.angle_gamma   90.00
#
_symmetry.space_group_name_H-M   'P 1'
#
loop_
_entity.id
_entity.type
_entity.pdbx_description
1 polymer ?
#
loop_
_entity_poly.entity_id
_entity_poly.type
_entity_poly.pdbx_seq_one_letter_code
_entity_poly.pdbx_strand_id
1 'polypeptide(L)'
;KVEILNQLGIKLVYELTLDQAVRLGFVAPYKITVILSPLDNVTKNIVGGNKANPFMTTESSTYAYWNKRVQACMGDQTAQGKSKMKFAILGRMQFIYRLPSKTALIKYLLDVVIPKDDRTIVFCGNIEQAQDVCPWRYYSKSGNQDYDAFKAEKINRLSCVKAINEGHNFPGVDSGIIGQLNSKEKDLVQRIGRLIRFRPGHEAHLYIIVTEGTQDEKWVETAVENLDKSKIEYVRMDNFKKRYV
;
A
#
# COMPACT_ATOMS: atom_id res chain seq x y z
N LYS A 1 -14.95 18.90 -1.79
CA LYS A 1 -16.25 18.17 -1.71
C LYS A 1 -17.28 18.92 -0.88
N VAL A 2 -16.95 19.36 0.34
CA VAL A 2 -17.86 20.14 1.21
C VAL A 2 -18.32 21.42 0.50
N GLU A 3 -17.44 22.09 -0.20
CA GLU A 3 -17.72 23.31 -0.97
C GLU A 3 -18.76 23.08 -2.08
N ILE A 4 -18.65 21.95 -2.81
CA ILE A 4 -19.64 21.56 -3.84
C ILE A 4 -20.97 21.21 -3.20
N LEU A 5 -21.00 20.54 -2.07
CA LEU A 5 -22.24 20.23 -1.33
C LEU A 5 -22.91 21.50 -0.83
N ASN A 6 -22.14 22.46 -0.31
CA ASN A 6 -22.63 23.74 0.13
C ASN A 6 -23.26 24.56 -1.04
N GLN A 7 -22.63 24.51 -2.23
CA GLN A 7 -23.20 25.15 -3.46
C GLN A 7 -24.52 24.51 -3.88
N LEU A 8 -24.73 23.24 -3.57
CA LEU A 8 -25.98 22.51 -3.83
C LEU A 8 -27.01 22.63 -2.69
N GLY A 9 -26.72 23.45 -1.65
CA GLY A 9 -27.59 23.61 -0.50
C GLY A 9 -27.60 22.38 0.45
N ILE A 10 -26.68 21.43 0.27
CA ILE A 10 -26.58 20.23 1.08
C ILE A 10 -25.64 20.53 2.27
N LYS A 11 -26.15 20.43 3.48
CA LYS A 11 -25.35 20.60 4.72
C LYS A 11 -24.81 19.28 5.19
N LEU A 12 -23.51 19.25 5.57
CA LEU A 12 -22.93 18.13 6.30
C LEU A 12 -23.53 18.11 7.70
N VAL A 13 -24.33 17.09 8.02
CA VAL A 13 -25.04 16.98 9.30
C VAL A 13 -24.17 16.24 10.32
N TYR A 14 -23.39 15.25 9.87
CA TYR A 14 -22.53 14.43 10.75
C TYR A 14 -21.40 13.81 9.94
N GLU A 15 -20.21 13.76 10.53
CA GLU A 15 -19.04 13.05 10.01
C GLU A 15 -18.56 12.05 11.06
N LEU A 16 -18.52 10.77 10.71
CA LEU A 16 -18.00 9.71 11.56
C LEU A 16 -16.57 9.40 11.14
N THR A 17 -15.60 9.74 11.99
CA THR A 17 -14.21 9.33 11.77
C THR A 17 -14.00 7.84 12.09
N LEU A 18 -12.92 7.25 11.57
CA LEU A 18 -12.59 5.84 11.84
C LEU A 18 -12.43 5.58 13.35
N ASP A 19 -11.75 6.49 14.05
CA ASP A 19 -11.51 6.35 15.49
C ASP A 19 -12.79 6.51 16.32
N GLN A 20 -13.71 7.36 15.90
CA GLN A 20 -15.05 7.42 16.50
C GLN A 20 -15.82 6.12 16.27
N ALA A 21 -15.72 5.54 15.07
CA ALA A 21 -16.35 4.25 14.78
C ALA A 21 -15.78 3.11 15.61
N VAL A 22 -14.46 3.12 15.90
CA VAL A 22 -13.82 2.19 16.84
C VAL A 22 -14.36 2.38 18.26
N ARG A 23 -14.43 3.63 18.78
CA ARG A 23 -14.93 3.93 20.13
C ARG A 23 -16.39 3.53 20.32
N LEU A 24 -17.19 3.64 19.27
CA LEU A 24 -18.61 3.25 19.25
C LEU A 24 -18.81 1.74 19.01
N GLY A 25 -17.73 0.97 18.80
CA GLY A 25 -17.81 -0.48 18.58
C GLY A 25 -18.34 -0.87 17.18
N PHE A 26 -18.36 0.04 16.20
CA PHE A 26 -18.79 -0.27 14.85
C PHE A 26 -17.71 -0.99 14.03
N VAL A 27 -16.45 -0.78 14.39
CA VAL A 27 -15.28 -1.44 13.78
C VAL A 27 -14.31 -1.90 14.86
N ALA A 28 -13.48 -2.90 14.56
CA ALA A 28 -12.48 -3.42 15.50
C ALA A 28 -11.39 -2.39 15.79
N PRO A 29 -10.77 -2.44 16.98
CA PRO A 29 -9.50 -1.77 17.23
C PRO A 29 -8.45 -2.15 16.19
N TYR A 30 -7.52 -1.24 15.93
CA TYR A 30 -6.45 -1.47 14.98
C TYR A 30 -5.12 -0.87 15.45
N LYS A 31 -4.02 -1.47 15.00
CA LYS A 31 -2.67 -0.95 15.14
C LYS A 31 -2.02 -0.86 13.75
N ILE A 32 -1.22 0.15 13.53
CA ILE A 32 -0.48 0.37 12.28
C ILE A 32 1.02 0.38 12.57
N THR A 33 1.77 -0.46 11.88
CA THR A 33 3.23 -0.40 11.87
C THR A 33 3.69 0.06 10.49
N VAL A 34 4.27 1.26 10.41
CA VAL A 34 4.90 1.81 9.21
C VAL A 34 6.36 1.38 9.22
N ILE A 35 6.72 0.50 8.27
CA ILE A 35 8.08 -0.03 8.16
C ILE A 35 8.84 0.77 7.10
N LEU A 36 9.86 1.50 7.53
CA LEU A 36 10.73 2.30 6.69
C LEU A 36 11.85 1.41 6.14
N SER A 37 11.86 1.17 4.82
CA SER A 37 12.83 0.32 4.12
C SER A 37 13.69 1.16 3.19
N PRO A 38 15.04 1.08 3.27
CA PRO A 38 15.90 1.80 2.34
C PRO A 38 15.79 1.22 0.93
N LEU A 39 16.09 2.06 -0.08
CA LEU A 39 16.33 1.57 -1.43
C LEU A 39 17.60 0.71 -1.47
N ASP A 40 17.56 -0.42 -2.13
CA ASP A 40 18.76 -1.23 -2.37
C ASP A 40 19.73 -0.48 -3.31
N ASN A 41 20.94 -0.20 -2.81
CA ASN A 41 22.00 0.47 -3.54
C ASN A 41 23.15 -0.46 -3.95
N VAL A 42 23.05 -1.76 -3.63
CA VAL A 42 24.10 -2.76 -3.86
C VAL A 42 23.70 -3.75 -4.94
N THR A 43 22.51 -4.33 -4.82
CA THR A 43 22.07 -5.40 -5.71
C THR A 43 21.61 -4.86 -7.06
N LYS A 44 22.29 -5.28 -8.12
CA LYS A 44 21.91 -4.92 -9.50
C LYS A 44 20.87 -5.90 -10.03
N ASN A 45 19.61 -5.72 -9.65
CA ASN A 45 18.50 -6.59 -10.01
C ASN A 45 17.40 -5.89 -10.82
N ILE A 46 17.62 -4.65 -11.21
CA ILE A 46 16.71 -3.88 -12.06
C ILE A 46 17.26 -3.82 -13.48
N VAL A 47 16.43 -4.13 -14.47
CA VAL A 47 16.79 -3.95 -15.89
C VAL A 47 16.53 -2.49 -16.28
N GLY A 48 17.59 -1.77 -16.56
CA GLY A 48 17.57 -0.40 -17.11
C GLY A 48 17.85 -0.41 -18.61
N GLY A 49 17.83 0.79 -19.23
CA GLY A 49 18.10 0.94 -20.66
C GLY A 49 16.88 0.71 -21.56
N ASN A 50 17.13 0.38 -22.81
CA ASN A 50 16.11 0.04 -23.78
C ASN A 50 16.31 -1.41 -24.28
N LYS A 51 15.38 -1.91 -25.10
CA LYS A 51 15.45 -3.29 -25.60
C LYS A 51 16.74 -3.63 -26.37
N ALA A 52 17.36 -2.63 -27.03
CA ALA A 52 18.60 -2.82 -27.80
C ALA A 52 19.84 -2.80 -26.88
N ASN A 53 19.82 -2.03 -25.81
CA ASN A 53 20.95 -1.85 -24.89
C ASN A 53 20.45 -1.97 -23.43
N PRO A 54 20.09 -3.17 -22.96
CA PRO A 54 19.72 -3.38 -21.55
C PRO A 54 20.99 -3.40 -20.69
N PHE A 55 20.85 -2.89 -19.47
CA PHE A 55 21.91 -2.99 -18.45
C PHE A 55 21.29 -3.23 -17.07
N MET A 56 22.06 -3.83 -16.17
CA MET A 56 21.62 -4.08 -14.79
C MET A 56 21.97 -2.91 -13.89
N THR A 57 21.04 -2.50 -13.06
CA THR A 57 21.16 -1.35 -12.16
C THR A 57 20.52 -1.63 -10.81
N THR A 58 20.75 -0.75 -9.83
CA THR A 58 20.20 -0.82 -8.48
C THR A 58 18.87 -0.07 -8.36
N GLU A 59 18.12 -0.33 -7.28
CA GLU A 59 16.91 0.42 -6.96
C GLU A 59 17.20 1.91 -6.80
N SER A 60 18.25 2.26 -6.03
CA SER A 60 18.65 3.65 -5.78
C SER A 60 18.97 4.40 -7.08
N SER A 61 19.77 3.81 -7.96
CA SER A 61 20.15 4.43 -9.24
C SER A 61 18.93 4.63 -10.15
N THR A 62 18.02 3.65 -10.19
CA THR A 62 16.80 3.74 -11.00
C THR A 62 15.83 4.78 -10.45
N TYR A 63 15.69 4.87 -9.12
CA TYR A 63 14.85 5.90 -8.51
C TYR A 63 15.41 7.30 -8.78
N ALA A 64 16.73 7.48 -8.64
CA ALA A 64 17.40 8.74 -8.97
C ALA A 64 17.17 9.18 -10.44
N TYR A 65 17.23 8.22 -11.39
CA TYR A 65 16.90 8.48 -12.80
C TYR A 65 15.46 8.98 -12.96
N TRP A 66 14.48 8.31 -12.37
CA TRP A 66 13.08 8.74 -12.46
C TRP A 66 12.85 10.08 -11.80
N ASN A 67 13.48 10.33 -10.64
CA ASN A 67 13.36 11.59 -9.92
C ASN A 67 13.93 12.76 -10.73
N LYS A 68 15.13 12.56 -11.35
CA LYS A 68 15.73 13.54 -12.25
C LYS A 68 14.83 13.86 -13.45
N ARG A 69 14.15 12.86 -14.02
CA ARG A 69 13.18 13.08 -15.12
C ARG A 69 11.98 13.91 -14.69
N VAL A 70 11.45 13.67 -13.50
CA VAL A 70 10.36 14.50 -12.96
C VAL A 70 10.84 15.95 -12.77
N GLN A 71 12.02 16.14 -12.17
CA GLN A 71 12.59 17.48 -11.96
C GLN A 71 12.84 18.22 -13.27
N ALA A 72 13.36 17.55 -14.29
CA ALA A 72 13.64 18.15 -15.60
C ALA A 72 12.37 18.62 -16.35
N CYS A 73 11.20 18.10 -15.97
CA CYS A 73 9.92 18.54 -16.54
C CYS A 73 9.24 19.64 -15.69
N MET A 74 9.79 19.98 -14.52
CA MET A 74 9.26 21.06 -13.69
C MET A 74 9.50 22.41 -14.38
N GLY A 75 8.45 23.19 -14.54
CA GLY A 75 8.52 24.51 -15.17
C GLY A 75 8.10 24.55 -16.65
N ASP A 76 8.10 23.43 -17.37
CA ASP A 76 7.59 23.38 -18.74
C ASP A 76 6.05 23.33 -18.75
N GLN A 77 5.43 24.52 -18.95
CA GLN A 77 3.97 24.68 -18.96
C GLN A 77 3.31 24.33 -20.30
N THR A 78 4.11 23.98 -21.33
CA THR A 78 3.56 23.55 -22.62
C THR A 78 2.74 22.26 -22.50
N ALA A 79 1.82 22.02 -23.41
CA ALA A 79 1.05 20.75 -23.42
C ALA A 79 1.97 19.53 -23.50
N GLN A 80 3.08 19.62 -24.27
CA GLN A 80 4.07 18.57 -24.38
C GLN A 80 4.86 18.39 -23.08
N GLY A 81 5.25 19.48 -22.39
CA GLY A 81 5.93 19.45 -21.10
C GLY A 81 5.07 18.80 -20.02
N LYS A 82 3.81 19.20 -19.93
CA LYS A 82 2.83 18.59 -19.01
C LYS A 82 2.64 17.09 -19.28
N SER A 83 2.58 16.68 -20.52
CA SER A 83 2.50 15.25 -20.89
C SER A 83 3.75 14.49 -20.47
N LYS A 84 4.96 14.99 -20.77
CA LYS A 84 6.24 14.40 -20.33
C LYS A 84 6.34 14.29 -18.81
N MET A 85 5.94 15.33 -18.08
CA MET A 85 5.90 15.33 -16.62
C MET A 85 4.96 14.24 -16.08
N LYS A 86 3.74 14.12 -16.63
CA LYS A 86 2.79 13.07 -16.25
C LYS A 86 3.40 11.68 -16.43
N PHE A 87 4.04 11.40 -17.58
CA PHE A 87 4.71 10.12 -17.82
C PHE A 87 5.86 9.86 -16.85
N ALA A 88 6.68 10.87 -16.53
CA ALA A 88 7.77 10.75 -15.58
C ALA A 88 7.26 10.44 -14.16
N ILE A 89 6.20 11.13 -13.72
CA ILE A 89 5.55 10.87 -12.41
C ILE A 89 4.97 9.45 -12.36
N LEU A 90 4.24 9.04 -13.40
CA LEU A 90 3.67 7.69 -13.46
C LEU A 90 4.76 6.61 -13.48
N GLY A 91 5.85 6.83 -14.23
CA GLY A 91 7.00 5.92 -14.27
C GLY A 91 7.66 5.78 -12.89
N ARG A 92 7.92 6.90 -12.19
CA ARG A 92 8.46 6.89 -10.83
C ARG A 92 7.53 6.16 -9.85
N MET A 93 6.25 6.44 -9.90
CA MET A 93 5.24 5.80 -9.07
C MET A 93 5.20 4.27 -9.31
N GLN A 94 5.12 3.85 -10.57
CA GLN A 94 5.11 2.42 -10.91
C GLN A 94 6.40 1.72 -10.50
N PHE A 95 7.54 2.41 -10.59
CA PHE A 95 8.81 1.87 -10.13
C PHE A 95 8.80 1.62 -8.61
N ILE A 96 8.35 2.61 -7.82
CA ILE A 96 8.23 2.45 -6.34
C ILE A 96 7.32 1.26 -5.99
N TYR A 97 6.25 1.03 -6.75
CA TYR A 97 5.33 -0.08 -6.51
C TYR A 97 5.93 -1.47 -6.79
N ARG A 98 6.94 -1.53 -7.66
CA ARG A 98 7.57 -2.78 -8.15
C ARG A 98 8.92 -3.07 -7.51
N LEU A 99 9.32 -2.34 -6.50
CA LEU A 99 10.62 -2.52 -5.85
C LEU A 99 10.79 -3.97 -5.35
N PRO A 100 11.86 -4.67 -5.75
CA PRO A 100 12.19 -5.99 -5.24
C PRO A 100 12.35 -6.02 -3.72
N SER A 101 12.93 -4.97 -3.12
CA SER A 101 13.06 -4.83 -1.67
C SER A 101 11.70 -4.84 -0.96
N LYS A 102 10.67 -4.18 -1.52
CA LYS A 102 9.30 -4.25 -0.98
C LYS A 102 8.72 -5.65 -1.07
N THR A 103 8.90 -6.31 -2.20
CA THR A 103 8.43 -7.70 -2.39
C THR A 103 9.09 -8.66 -1.40
N ALA A 104 10.41 -8.52 -1.19
CA ALA A 104 11.14 -9.30 -0.19
C ALA A 104 10.62 -9.03 1.24
N LEU A 105 10.32 -7.78 1.58
CA LEU A 105 9.78 -7.43 2.89
C LEU A 105 8.35 -7.95 3.09
N ILE A 106 7.50 -7.94 2.06
CA ILE A 106 6.17 -8.57 2.11
C ILE A 106 6.30 -10.07 2.42
N LYS A 107 7.20 -10.78 1.71
CA LYS A 107 7.46 -12.20 1.96
C LYS A 107 7.94 -12.43 3.40
N TYR A 108 8.89 -11.62 3.87
CA TYR A 108 9.37 -11.69 5.25
C TYR A 108 8.24 -11.52 6.27
N LEU A 109 7.34 -10.55 6.07
CA LEU A 109 6.18 -10.37 6.94
C LEU A 109 5.28 -11.62 6.95
N LEU A 110 5.01 -12.19 5.79
CA LEU A 110 4.16 -13.37 5.66
C LEU A 110 4.80 -14.63 6.25
N ASP A 111 6.12 -14.79 6.13
CA ASP A 111 6.80 -16.04 6.49
C ASP A 111 7.28 -16.05 7.94
N VAL A 112 7.66 -14.88 8.49
CA VAL A 112 8.35 -14.77 9.78
C VAL A 112 7.52 -14.03 10.83
N VAL A 113 6.79 -12.98 10.45
CA VAL A 113 6.16 -12.06 11.40
C VAL A 113 4.70 -12.42 11.67
N ILE A 114 3.95 -12.67 10.61
CA ILE A 114 2.50 -12.90 10.70
C ILE A 114 2.24 -14.40 10.89
N PRO A 115 1.52 -14.80 11.95
CA PRO A 115 1.14 -16.20 12.16
C PRO A 115 0.47 -16.80 10.92
N LYS A 116 0.72 -18.08 10.66
CA LYS A 116 0.17 -18.77 9.47
C LYS A 116 -1.35 -18.87 9.50
N ASP A 117 -1.91 -18.91 10.70
CA ASP A 117 -3.35 -19.00 10.92
C ASP A 117 -4.05 -17.64 10.86
N ASP A 118 -3.30 -16.54 10.88
CA ASP A 118 -3.85 -15.20 10.71
C ASP A 118 -4.43 -15.01 9.31
N ARG A 119 -5.65 -14.52 9.27
CA ARG A 119 -6.29 -14.12 8.02
C ARG A 119 -5.69 -12.82 7.52
N THR A 120 -4.91 -12.91 6.46
CA THR A 120 -4.07 -11.82 5.96
C THR A 120 -4.43 -11.40 4.55
N ILE A 121 -4.60 -10.09 4.33
CA ILE A 121 -4.72 -9.50 3.00
C ILE A 121 -3.48 -8.70 2.66
N VAL A 122 -2.93 -8.91 1.45
CA VAL A 122 -1.78 -8.20 0.93
C VAL A 122 -2.18 -7.30 -0.24
N PHE A 123 -2.04 -5.99 -0.09
CA PHE A 123 -2.27 -5.03 -1.17
C PHE A 123 -0.99 -4.79 -1.96
N CYS A 124 -0.94 -5.36 -3.16
CA CYS A 124 0.21 -5.31 -4.06
C CYS A 124 0.11 -4.19 -5.09
N GLY A 125 1.25 -3.73 -5.57
CA GLY A 125 1.35 -2.67 -6.57
C GLY A 125 1.04 -3.11 -7.99
N ASN A 126 1.26 -4.39 -8.29
CA ASN A 126 1.05 -4.99 -9.60
C ASN A 126 0.77 -6.50 -9.49
N ILE A 127 0.39 -7.10 -10.63
CA ILE A 127 0.01 -8.52 -10.70
C ILE A 127 1.22 -9.43 -10.43
N GLU A 128 2.38 -9.12 -10.97
CA GLU A 128 3.60 -9.91 -10.81
C GLU A 128 3.99 -10.01 -9.32
N GLN A 129 3.93 -8.89 -8.59
CA GLN A 129 4.17 -8.88 -7.16
C GLN A 129 3.13 -9.72 -6.41
N ALA A 130 1.84 -9.60 -6.76
CA ALA A 130 0.80 -10.40 -6.13
C ALA A 130 1.00 -11.90 -6.35
N GLN A 131 1.48 -12.29 -7.54
CA GLN A 131 1.80 -13.66 -7.88
C GLN A 131 3.03 -14.20 -7.14
N ASP A 132 4.01 -13.33 -6.90
CA ASP A 132 5.27 -13.69 -6.25
C ASP A 132 5.15 -13.83 -4.73
N VAL A 133 4.24 -13.09 -4.09
CA VAL A 133 4.12 -13.07 -2.62
C VAL A 133 3.09 -14.05 -2.05
N CYS A 134 2.11 -14.47 -2.85
CA CYS A 134 1.04 -15.35 -2.38
C CYS A 134 0.50 -16.24 -3.52
N PRO A 135 0.24 -17.53 -3.30
CA PRO A 135 -0.36 -18.40 -4.30
C PRO A 135 -1.81 -18.03 -4.61
N TRP A 136 -2.55 -17.50 -3.64
CA TRP A 136 -3.94 -17.07 -3.78
C TRP A 136 -4.02 -15.56 -4.04
N ARG A 137 -4.74 -15.19 -5.10
CA ARG A 137 -4.70 -13.83 -5.63
C ARG A 137 -6.02 -13.34 -6.19
N TYR A 138 -6.27 -12.06 -6.03
CA TYR A 138 -7.47 -11.41 -6.54
C TYR A 138 -7.13 -10.10 -7.27
N TYR A 139 -7.42 -10.05 -8.57
CA TYR A 139 -7.30 -8.87 -9.41
C TYR A 139 -8.32 -8.95 -10.57
N SER A 140 -8.51 -7.87 -11.31
CA SER A 140 -9.60 -7.71 -12.31
C SER A 140 -9.75 -8.84 -13.34
N LYS A 141 -8.73 -9.69 -13.54
CA LYS A 141 -8.72 -10.79 -14.51
C LYS A 141 -8.52 -12.18 -13.87
N SER A 142 -8.44 -12.27 -12.55
CA SER A 142 -8.15 -13.56 -11.87
C SER A 142 -9.36 -14.46 -11.69
N GLY A 143 -10.57 -13.96 -11.94
CA GLY A 143 -11.79 -14.63 -11.47
C GLY A 143 -11.97 -14.48 -9.96
N ASN A 144 -13.04 -15.06 -9.42
CA ASN A 144 -13.41 -14.92 -8.00
C ASN A 144 -13.05 -16.14 -7.14
N GLN A 145 -12.45 -17.18 -7.70
CA GLN A 145 -12.23 -18.45 -6.99
C GLN A 145 -11.45 -18.27 -5.69
N ASP A 146 -10.30 -17.60 -5.73
CA ASP A 146 -9.47 -17.39 -4.53
C ASP A 146 -10.14 -16.40 -3.57
N TYR A 147 -10.84 -15.39 -4.09
CA TYR A 147 -11.63 -14.46 -3.28
C TYR A 147 -12.75 -15.20 -2.51
N ASP A 148 -13.50 -16.06 -3.19
CA ASP A 148 -14.59 -16.82 -2.59
C ASP A 148 -14.05 -17.86 -1.58
N ALA A 149 -12.90 -18.49 -1.87
CA ALA A 149 -12.22 -19.37 -0.94
C ALA A 149 -11.74 -18.63 0.32
N PHE A 150 -11.19 -17.41 0.17
CA PHE A 150 -10.83 -16.57 1.32
C PHE A 150 -12.04 -16.14 2.12
N LYS A 151 -13.13 -15.74 1.46
CA LYS A 151 -14.40 -15.38 2.12
C LYS A 151 -15.02 -16.56 2.88
N ALA A 152 -14.91 -17.76 2.31
CA ALA A 152 -15.39 -18.99 2.93
C ALA A 152 -14.42 -19.58 3.97
N GLU A 153 -13.36 -18.85 4.35
CA GLU A 153 -12.34 -19.26 5.34
C GLU A 153 -11.58 -20.55 5.00
N LYS A 154 -11.55 -20.91 3.71
CA LYS A 154 -10.80 -22.08 3.23
C LYS A 154 -9.32 -21.81 3.04
N ILE A 155 -8.95 -20.55 2.91
CA ILE A 155 -7.58 -20.06 2.82
C ILE A 155 -7.41 -18.83 3.73
N ASN A 156 -6.22 -18.67 4.32
CA ASN A 156 -5.95 -17.60 5.28
C ASN A 156 -5.20 -16.42 4.67
N ARG A 157 -4.71 -16.51 3.46
CA ARG A 157 -3.93 -15.45 2.82
C ARG A 157 -4.45 -15.14 1.44
N LEU A 158 -4.51 -13.84 1.10
CA LEU A 158 -4.95 -13.38 -0.21
C LEU A 158 -4.15 -12.15 -0.62
N SER A 159 -3.48 -12.20 -1.76
CA SER A 159 -2.90 -11.00 -2.38
C SER A 159 -3.87 -10.35 -3.35
N CYS A 160 -3.87 -9.02 -3.41
CA CYS A 160 -4.79 -8.27 -4.27
C CYS A 160 -4.13 -7.09 -4.95
N VAL A 161 -4.61 -6.78 -6.17
CA VAL A 161 -4.19 -5.60 -6.94
C VAL A 161 -5.42 -4.81 -7.35
N LYS A 162 -5.58 -3.59 -6.80
CA LYS A 162 -6.66 -2.62 -7.10
C LYS A 162 -8.12 -3.13 -7.01
N ALA A 163 -8.34 -4.44 -7.03
CA ALA A 163 -9.68 -5.04 -7.17
C ALA A 163 -10.58 -4.88 -5.93
N ILE A 164 -10.00 -4.48 -4.79
CA ILE A 164 -10.72 -4.42 -3.50
C ILE A 164 -11.22 -3.00 -3.17
N ASN A 165 -11.14 -2.07 -4.11
CA ASN A 165 -11.51 -0.67 -3.82
C ASN A 165 -13.02 -0.43 -3.69
N GLU A 166 -13.90 -1.30 -4.23
CA GLU A 166 -15.36 -1.11 -4.17
C GLU A 166 -16.12 -2.44 -3.98
N GLY A 167 -17.08 -2.45 -3.04
CA GLY A 167 -18.08 -3.52 -2.91
C GLY A 167 -17.66 -4.83 -2.23
N HIS A 168 -16.38 -5.06 -1.94
CA HIS A 168 -15.90 -6.30 -1.34
C HIS A 168 -15.88 -6.26 0.18
N ASN A 169 -16.37 -7.34 0.79
CA ASN A 169 -16.45 -7.50 2.22
C ASN A 169 -15.55 -8.67 2.66
N PHE A 170 -14.61 -8.41 3.56
CA PHE A 170 -13.74 -9.43 4.15
C PHE A 170 -14.02 -9.56 5.64
N PRO A 171 -14.82 -10.54 6.06
CA PRO A 171 -15.01 -10.79 7.48
C PRO A 171 -13.75 -11.37 8.11
N GLY A 172 -13.45 -10.94 9.32
CA GLY A 172 -12.45 -11.58 10.19
C GLY A 172 -11.00 -11.52 9.67
N VAL A 173 -10.56 -10.40 9.11
CA VAL A 173 -9.14 -10.20 8.76
C VAL A 173 -8.36 -9.78 10.00
N ASP A 174 -7.27 -10.51 10.27
CA ASP A 174 -6.39 -10.27 11.41
C ASP A 174 -5.24 -9.34 11.06
N SER A 175 -4.66 -9.52 9.88
CA SER A 175 -3.50 -8.75 9.43
C SER A 175 -3.67 -8.20 8.01
N GLY A 176 -3.16 -6.99 7.78
CA GLY A 176 -3.11 -6.38 6.46
C GLY A 176 -1.71 -5.92 6.12
N ILE A 177 -1.23 -6.20 4.91
CA ILE A 177 0.04 -5.66 4.39
C ILE A 177 -0.26 -4.70 3.25
N ILE A 178 0.22 -3.46 3.35
CA ILE A 178 0.05 -2.42 2.34
C ILE A 178 1.41 -2.16 1.70
N GLY A 179 1.68 -2.83 0.58
CA GLY A 179 2.88 -2.65 -0.24
C GLY A 179 2.80 -1.46 -1.20
N GLN A 180 1.59 -0.91 -1.39
CA GLN A 180 1.34 0.20 -2.30
C GLN A 180 0.55 1.30 -1.61
N LEU A 181 1.11 2.49 -1.57
CA LEU A 181 0.42 3.73 -1.21
C LEU A 181 0.28 4.65 -2.43
N ASN A 182 -0.66 5.57 -2.34
CA ASN A 182 -0.81 6.69 -3.26
C ASN A 182 -1.17 7.95 -2.46
N SER A 183 -1.20 9.11 -3.12
CA SER A 183 -1.51 10.40 -2.49
C SER A 183 -2.98 10.56 -2.04
N LYS A 184 -3.79 9.51 -2.08
CA LYS A 184 -5.20 9.57 -1.69
C LYS A 184 -5.40 8.92 -0.33
N GLU A 185 -5.45 9.74 0.72
CA GLU A 185 -5.83 9.33 2.08
C GLU A 185 -7.07 8.43 2.10
N LYS A 186 -8.07 8.79 1.33
CA LYS A 186 -9.32 8.05 1.22
C LYS A 186 -9.11 6.57 0.86
N ASP A 187 -8.11 6.23 0.04
CA ASP A 187 -7.86 4.85 -0.37
C ASP A 187 -7.31 4.03 0.80
N LEU A 188 -6.45 4.61 1.66
CA LEU A 188 -5.96 3.93 2.86
C LEU A 188 -7.09 3.72 3.88
N VAL A 189 -7.83 4.75 4.21
CA VAL A 189 -8.97 4.66 5.16
C VAL A 189 -10.00 3.64 4.69
N GLN A 190 -10.29 3.57 3.39
CA GLN A 190 -11.18 2.55 2.84
C GLN A 190 -10.61 1.14 2.97
N ARG A 191 -9.30 0.95 2.73
CA ARG A 191 -8.65 -0.36 2.92
C ARG A 191 -8.68 -0.77 4.39
N ILE A 192 -8.32 0.13 5.29
CA ILE A 192 -8.40 -0.10 6.75
C ILE A 192 -9.83 -0.49 7.13
N GLY A 193 -10.83 0.30 6.78
CA GLY A 193 -12.23 0.04 7.12
C GLY A 193 -12.79 -1.29 6.58
N ARG A 194 -12.14 -1.88 5.57
CA ARG A 194 -12.49 -3.22 5.06
C ARG A 194 -11.80 -4.34 5.83
N LEU A 195 -10.63 -4.06 6.40
CA LEU A 195 -9.83 -5.01 7.18
C LEU A 195 -10.31 -5.10 8.63
N ILE A 196 -10.67 -3.95 9.24
CA ILE A 196 -10.98 -3.84 10.67
C ILE A 196 -12.48 -4.00 10.97
N ARG A 197 -13.11 -5.05 10.46
CA ARG A 197 -14.49 -5.31 10.86
C ARG A 197 -14.58 -5.75 12.30
N PHE A 198 -15.63 -5.25 12.97
CA PHE A 198 -15.85 -5.58 14.36
C PHE A 198 -15.88 -7.09 14.60
N ARG A 199 -14.96 -7.54 15.47
CA ARG A 199 -14.91 -8.88 16.03
C ARG A 199 -14.56 -8.72 17.50
N PRO A 200 -15.42 -9.19 18.43
CA PRO A 200 -15.16 -9.03 19.86
C PRO A 200 -13.79 -9.57 20.26
N GLY A 201 -13.03 -8.77 21.03
CA GLY A 201 -11.72 -9.17 21.54
C GLY A 201 -10.58 -9.24 20.50
N HIS A 202 -10.80 -8.74 19.27
CA HIS A 202 -9.82 -8.77 18.21
C HIS A 202 -9.32 -7.37 17.85
N GLU A 203 -8.00 -7.22 17.67
CA GLU A 203 -7.33 -6.02 17.15
C GLU A 203 -6.65 -6.36 15.82
N ALA A 204 -6.97 -5.61 14.77
CA ALA A 204 -6.34 -5.82 13.46
C ALA A 204 -4.98 -5.13 13.37
N HIS A 205 -3.96 -5.82 12.85
CA HIS A 205 -2.64 -5.26 12.66
C HIS A 205 -2.35 -4.96 11.19
N LEU A 206 -2.04 -3.70 10.90
CA LEU A 206 -1.68 -3.26 9.55
C LEU A 206 -0.19 -2.93 9.47
N TYR A 207 0.46 -3.49 8.45
CA TYR A 207 1.85 -3.22 8.10
C TYR A 207 1.88 -2.38 6.82
N ILE A 208 2.43 -1.18 6.89
CA ILE A 208 2.60 -0.29 5.74
C ILE A 208 4.07 -0.24 5.39
N ILE A 209 4.43 -0.65 4.17
CA ILE A 209 5.81 -0.62 3.70
C ILE A 209 6.06 0.68 2.96
N VAL A 210 7.00 1.45 3.47
CA VAL A 210 7.41 2.75 2.94
C VAL A 210 8.88 2.71 2.57
N THR A 211 9.21 3.20 1.37
CA THR A 211 10.61 3.29 0.93
C THR A 211 11.19 4.64 1.30
N GLU A 212 12.23 4.64 2.17
CA GLU A 212 12.91 5.86 2.66
C GLU A 212 13.51 6.67 1.51
N GLY A 213 13.49 7.99 1.62
CA GLY A 213 14.03 8.92 0.63
C GLY A 213 13.23 8.97 -0.68
N THR A 214 12.02 8.44 -0.70
CA THR A 214 11.17 8.41 -1.90
C THR A 214 9.85 9.15 -1.71
N GLN A 215 9.04 9.20 -2.78
CA GLN A 215 7.70 9.78 -2.73
C GLN A 215 6.75 9.00 -1.78
N ASP A 216 7.08 7.76 -1.42
CA ASP A 216 6.29 6.96 -0.46
C ASP A 216 6.12 7.65 0.89
N GLU A 217 7.16 8.32 1.39
CA GLU A 217 7.12 9.03 2.68
C GLU A 217 6.01 10.10 2.69
N LYS A 218 5.94 10.91 1.62
CA LYS A 218 4.86 11.90 1.49
C LYS A 218 3.49 11.27 1.34
N TRP A 219 3.41 10.11 0.70
CA TRP A 219 2.13 9.41 0.56
C TRP A 219 1.64 8.81 1.86
N VAL A 220 2.53 8.24 2.69
CA VAL A 220 2.12 7.72 3.99
C VAL A 220 1.73 8.84 4.95
N GLU A 221 2.47 9.96 4.98
CA GLU A 221 2.12 11.13 5.80
C GLU A 221 0.70 11.60 5.50
N THR A 222 0.38 11.81 4.20
CA THR A 222 -0.98 12.19 3.78
C THR A 222 -2.01 11.10 4.09
N ALA A 223 -1.66 9.83 3.89
CA ALA A 223 -2.59 8.72 4.06
C ALA A 223 -3.01 8.49 5.51
N VAL A 224 -2.14 8.81 6.47
CA VAL A 224 -2.38 8.63 7.92
C VAL A 224 -2.69 9.94 8.65
N GLU A 225 -2.84 11.06 7.94
CA GLU A 225 -2.97 12.41 8.51
C GLU A 225 -4.10 12.49 9.55
N ASN A 226 -5.26 11.93 9.22
CA ASN A 226 -6.47 11.97 10.05
C ASN A 226 -6.70 10.71 10.90
N LEU A 227 -5.68 9.85 11.05
CA LEU A 227 -5.73 8.69 11.93
C LEU A 227 -5.13 9.01 13.30
N ASP A 228 -5.58 8.29 14.32
CA ASP A 228 -5.05 8.38 15.69
C ASP A 228 -3.56 8.00 15.72
N LYS A 229 -2.71 8.99 15.99
CA LYS A 229 -1.24 8.83 15.99
C LYS A 229 -0.75 7.87 17.07
N SER A 230 -1.50 7.68 18.15
CA SER A 230 -1.15 6.71 19.21
C SER A 230 -1.21 5.26 18.74
N LYS A 231 -1.92 5.00 17.64
CA LYS A 231 -2.03 3.67 17.01
C LYS A 231 -1.01 3.41 15.92
N ILE A 232 -0.15 4.39 15.62
CA ILE A 232 0.79 4.33 14.51
C ILE A 232 2.22 4.30 15.04
N GLU A 233 2.91 3.21 14.78
CA GLU A 233 4.33 3.05 15.07
C GLU A 233 5.15 3.19 13.78
N TYR A 234 6.21 4.00 13.80
CA TYR A 234 7.20 4.09 12.73
C TYR A 234 8.47 3.35 13.16
N VAL A 235 8.94 2.42 12.34
CA VAL A 235 10.13 1.63 12.63
C VAL A 235 10.97 1.40 11.37
N ARG A 236 12.30 1.51 11.48
CA ARG A 236 13.19 1.13 10.38
C ARG A 236 13.26 -0.39 10.23
N MET A 237 13.34 -0.86 9.01
CA MET A 237 13.35 -2.28 8.65
C MET A 237 14.34 -3.11 9.49
N ASP A 238 15.57 -2.61 9.70
CA ASP A 238 16.59 -3.34 10.45
C ASP A 238 16.20 -3.51 11.92
N ASN A 239 15.67 -2.47 12.56
CA ASN A 239 15.18 -2.54 13.95
C ASN A 239 13.91 -3.38 14.05
N PHE A 240 13.06 -3.35 13.03
CA PHE A 240 11.88 -4.19 12.96
C PHE A 240 12.26 -5.67 12.89
N LYS A 241 13.18 -6.04 12.01
CA LYS A 241 13.64 -7.44 11.88
C LYS A 241 14.28 -7.99 13.14
N LYS A 242 15.00 -7.18 13.91
CA LYS A 242 15.60 -7.60 15.20
C LYS A 242 14.60 -8.06 16.24
N ARG A 243 13.32 -7.75 16.10
CA ARG A 243 12.24 -8.18 17.01
C ARG A 243 11.82 -9.64 16.81
N TYR A 244 12.21 -10.24 15.68
CA TYR A 244 11.75 -11.55 15.22
C TYR A 244 12.92 -12.53 14.94
N VAL A 245 14.12 -12.20 15.43
CA VAL A 245 15.35 -13.04 15.33
C VAL A 245 15.60 -13.80 16.64
#